data_bfac36f796d1e28417fb4e69260f2d8c
#
_entry.id   bfac36f796d1e28417fb4e69260f2d8c
#
_cell.length_a   1.000
_cell.length_b   1.000
_cell.length_c   1.000
_cell.angle_alpha   90.00
_cell.angle_beta   90.00
_cell.angle_gamma   90.00
#
_symmetry.space_group_name_H-M   'P 1'
#
loop_
_entity.id
_entity.type
_entity.pdbx_description
1 polymer ?
#
loop_
_entity_poly.entity_id
_entity_poly.type
_entity_poly.pdbx_seq_one_letter_code
_entity_poly.pdbx_strand_id
1 'polypeptide(L)'
;MRVRTRRLSIAVVALAAVVGLMAGTVSGQGTTKIRYALGDVVGIDDLPLLIAAERAKARGVEVEITPFKSEEIATQAVINGQADVGQGTPYAALQKVTVPIRFFYQLSTLQFFPVVAKDTYKTWKDLDGQEIAVQGRGSGTEAIMVLAAKQHGIKYKSISYVPGSQVRGLALLKGTIKATILDAPNKSYVMKEAPDKFLILPLGELKASDEALFASTAFLEKNQAAVAVLVEELLRATRAINANPAFAVEERKRLGLLKDLPEKMEAEVLPYYQEGVQGGIFPADGGAARAAANDLEFFALAGQIKGDGVKAEDFWTFAPLKAALGRLGS
;
A
#
# COMPACT_ATOMS: atom_id res chain seq x y z
N MET A 1 -99.49 -23.36 -24.94
CA MET A 1 -99.36 -21.91 -24.87
C MET A 1 -97.96 -21.59 -24.34
N ARG A 2 -97.06 -21.03 -25.18
CA ARG A 2 -95.68 -20.83 -24.86
C ARG A 2 -95.40 -19.35 -24.44
N VAL A 3 -94.98 -19.14 -23.23
CA VAL A 3 -94.57 -17.85 -22.73
C VAL A 3 -93.05 -17.66 -22.96
N ARG A 4 -92.65 -16.68 -23.75
CA ARG A 4 -91.27 -16.31 -24.00
C ARG A 4 -90.88 -15.27 -22.96
N THR A 5 -89.94 -15.61 -22.07
CA THR A 5 -89.28 -14.67 -21.17
C THR A 5 -88.01 -14.13 -21.85
N ARG A 6 -87.95 -12.80 -22.03
CA ARG A 6 -86.80 -12.07 -22.46
C ARG A 6 -85.85 -11.88 -21.27
N ARG A 7 -84.60 -12.31 -21.43
CA ARG A 7 -83.52 -12.02 -20.48
C ARG A 7 -82.81 -10.73 -20.90
N LEU A 8 -82.90 -9.75 -20.02
CA LEU A 8 -82.02 -8.58 -20.10
C LEU A 8 -80.63 -8.97 -19.60
N SER A 9 -79.61 -8.77 -20.44
CA SER A 9 -78.22 -8.91 -20.06
C SER A 9 -77.70 -7.56 -19.60
N ILE A 10 -77.36 -7.44 -18.33
CA ILE A 10 -76.63 -6.28 -17.77
C ILE A 10 -75.15 -6.57 -17.93
N ALA A 11 -74.43 -5.78 -18.76
CA ALA A 11 -73.02 -5.80 -18.89
C ALA A 11 -72.42 -5.02 -17.74
N VAL A 12 -71.73 -5.70 -16.82
CA VAL A 12 -70.92 -5.06 -15.78
C VAL A 12 -69.51 -4.92 -16.36
N VAL A 13 -69.12 -3.68 -16.63
CA VAL A 13 -67.71 -3.36 -17.00
C VAL A 13 -66.91 -3.29 -15.71
N ALA A 14 -66.09 -4.32 -15.46
CA ALA A 14 -65.11 -4.35 -14.39
C ALA A 14 -63.82 -3.63 -14.88
N LEU A 15 -63.56 -2.40 -14.37
CA LEU A 15 -62.35 -1.67 -14.57
C LEU A 15 -61.27 -2.26 -13.63
N ALA A 16 -60.41 -3.19 -14.12
CA ALA A 16 -59.27 -3.71 -13.37
C ALA A 16 -58.14 -2.66 -13.41
N ALA A 17 -57.93 -1.97 -12.31
CA ALA A 17 -56.76 -1.13 -12.10
C ALA A 17 -55.55 -2.06 -11.88
N VAL A 18 -54.69 -2.18 -12.88
CA VAL A 18 -53.39 -2.85 -12.77
C VAL A 18 -52.44 -1.86 -12.06
N VAL A 19 -52.34 -1.98 -10.74
CA VAL A 19 -51.25 -1.39 -9.97
C VAL A 19 -50.03 -2.26 -10.21
N GLY A 20 -49.20 -1.87 -11.19
CA GLY A 20 -47.91 -2.48 -11.40
C GLY A 20 -46.98 -2.12 -10.22
N LEU A 21 -46.82 -3.04 -9.25
CA LEU A 21 -45.68 -3.02 -8.33
C LEU A 21 -44.42 -3.23 -9.19
N MET A 22 -43.76 -2.13 -9.49
CA MET A 22 -42.33 -2.19 -9.86
C MET A 22 -41.56 -2.58 -8.59
N ALA A 23 -41.55 -3.88 -8.28
CA ALA A 23 -40.54 -4.45 -7.43
C ALA A 23 -39.22 -4.31 -8.18
N GLY A 24 -38.53 -3.20 -7.96
CA GLY A 24 -37.12 -3.07 -8.36
C GLY A 24 -36.39 -4.24 -7.75
N THR A 25 -36.00 -5.20 -8.59
CA THR A 25 -35.05 -6.24 -8.20
C THR A 25 -33.79 -5.49 -7.78
N VAL A 26 -33.58 -5.30 -6.48
CA VAL A 26 -32.26 -5.05 -5.91
C VAL A 26 -31.48 -6.31 -6.28
N SER A 27 -30.82 -6.27 -7.45
CA SER A 27 -29.77 -7.20 -7.77
C SER A 27 -28.77 -7.08 -6.64
N GLY A 28 -28.73 -8.06 -5.75
CA GLY A 28 -27.65 -8.21 -4.80
C GLY A 28 -26.37 -8.26 -5.63
N GLN A 29 -25.67 -7.12 -5.71
CA GLN A 29 -24.34 -7.08 -6.31
C GLN A 29 -23.51 -8.06 -5.52
N GLY A 30 -23.14 -9.17 -6.14
CA GLY A 30 -22.27 -10.15 -5.52
C GLY A 30 -20.99 -9.45 -5.08
N THR A 31 -20.48 -9.81 -3.92
CA THR A 31 -19.25 -9.26 -3.37
C THR A 31 -18.12 -9.44 -4.38
N THR A 32 -17.50 -8.34 -4.81
CA THR A 32 -16.32 -8.39 -5.68
C THR A 32 -15.09 -8.63 -4.82
N LYS A 33 -14.35 -9.70 -5.12
CA LYS A 33 -13.12 -10.06 -4.41
C LYS A 33 -11.90 -9.49 -5.10
N ILE A 34 -11.00 -8.87 -4.34
CA ILE A 34 -9.68 -8.41 -4.75
C ILE A 34 -8.64 -9.22 -3.98
N ARG A 35 -7.84 -10.03 -4.69
CA ARG A 35 -6.71 -10.76 -4.10
C ARG A 35 -5.52 -9.80 -4.01
N TYR A 36 -5.09 -9.51 -2.79
CA TYR A 36 -4.05 -8.53 -2.51
C TYR A 36 -2.77 -9.23 -2.05
N ALA A 37 -1.66 -8.96 -2.73
CA ALA A 37 -0.33 -9.47 -2.39
C ALA A 37 0.45 -8.44 -1.58
N LEU A 38 0.74 -8.74 -0.33
CA LEU A 38 1.60 -7.97 0.56
C LEU A 38 2.98 -8.64 0.62
N GLY A 39 4.05 -7.89 0.39
CA GLY A 39 5.41 -8.42 0.31
C GLY A 39 6.16 -8.51 1.64
N ASP A 40 5.45 -8.44 2.77
CA ASP A 40 5.99 -8.51 4.12
C ASP A 40 4.95 -9.08 5.09
N VAL A 41 5.31 -9.12 6.37
CA VAL A 41 4.38 -9.41 7.46
C VAL A 41 3.48 -8.19 7.69
N VAL A 42 2.19 -8.43 7.84
CA VAL A 42 1.22 -7.35 8.12
C VAL A 42 1.62 -6.61 9.40
N GLY A 43 1.83 -5.32 9.30
CA GLY A 43 2.36 -4.46 10.35
C GLY A 43 1.46 -3.29 10.74
N ILE A 44 1.95 -2.44 11.64
CA ILE A 44 1.23 -1.23 12.07
C ILE A 44 1.16 -0.18 10.97
N ASP A 45 2.08 -0.19 10.04
CA ASP A 45 2.16 0.65 8.84
C ASP A 45 1.07 0.33 7.82
N ASP A 46 0.53 -0.90 7.83
CA ASP A 46 -0.58 -1.32 6.96
C ASP A 46 -1.97 -0.87 7.45
N LEU A 47 -2.11 -0.22 8.60
CA LEU A 47 -3.43 0.16 9.13
C LEU A 47 -4.28 0.99 8.16
N PRO A 48 -3.76 1.93 7.35
CA PRO A 48 -4.57 2.61 6.35
C PRO A 48 -5.23 1.64 5.36
N LEU A 49 -4.47 0.63 4.90
CA LEU A 49 -4.95 -0.44 4.02
C LEU A 49 -5.97 -1.34 4.73
N LEU A 50 -5.67 -1.79 5.93
CA LEU A 50 -6.55 -2.69 6.70
C LEU A 50 -7.89 -2.03 7.02
N ILE A 51 -7.87 -0.75 7.44
CA ILE A 51 -9.07 0.05 7.68
C ILE A 51 -9.87 0.22 6.38
N ALA A 52 -9.21 0.54 5.28
CA ALA A 52 -9.86 0.69 3.99
C ALA A 52 -10.48 -0.61 3.50
N ALA A 53 -9.80 -1.75 3.68
CA ALA A 53 -10.30 -3.07 3.30
C ALA A 53 -11.59 -3.45 4.07
N GLU A 54 -11.62 -3.24 5.40
CA GLU A 54 -12.82 -3.51 6.19
C GLU A 54 -13.99 -2.58 5.81
N ARG A 55 -13.73 -1.32 5.50
CA ARG A 55 -14.76 -0.38 5.04
C ARG A 55 -15.25 -0.71 3.63
N ALA A 56 -14.37 -1.13 2.73
CA ALA A 56 -14.71 -1.56 1.38
C ALA A 56 -15.64 -2.79 1.39
N LYS A 57 -15.47 -3.69 2.38
CA LYS A 57 -16.34 -4.85 2.58
C LYS A 57 -17.80 -4.48 2.80
N ALA A 58 -18.07 -3.42 3.58
CA ALA A 58 -19.42 -2.89 3.78
C ALA A 58 -20.03 -2.30 2.48
N ARG A 59 -19.19 -2.07 1.46
CA ARG A 59 -19.56 -1.55 0.14
C ARG A 59 -19.53 -2.62 -0.96
N GLY A 60 -19.48 -3.91 -0.58
CA GLY A 60 -19.50 -5.05 -1.50
C GLY A 60 -18.14 -5.35 -2.16
N VAL A 61 -17.02 -4.89 -1.59
CA VAL A 61 -15.67 -5.20 -2.06
C VAL A 61 -14.89 -5.89 -0.95
N GLU A 62 -14.55 -7.15 -1.13
CA GLU A 62 -13.74 -7.93 -0.21
C GLU A 62 -12.28 -7.91 -0.67
N VAL A 63 -11.38 -7.37 0.16
CA VAL A 63 -9.94 -7.36 -0.08
C VAL A 63 -9.31 -8.51 0.71
N GLU A 64 -8.87 -9.55 0.01
CA GLU A 64 -8.20 -10.70 0.61
C GLU A 64 -6.69 -10.47 0.59
N ILE A 65 -6.13 -10.07 1.75
CA ILE A 65 -4.71 -9.79 1.91
C ILE A 65 -3.95 -11.08 2.20
N THR A 66 -2.98 -11.39 1.34
CA THR A 66 -2.09 -12.55 1.50
C THR A 66 -0.66 -12.04 1.69
N PRO A 67 -0.05 -12.28 2.88
CA PRO A 67 1.36 -11.98 3.10
C PRO A 67 2.25 -12.96 2.35
N PHE A 68 3.24 -12.44 1.63
CA PHE A 68 4.28 -13.20 0.97
C PHE A 68 5.62 -13.00 1.69
N LYS A 69 6.57 -13.91 1.45
CA LYS A 69 7.88 -13.87 2.11
C LYS A 69 8.77 -12.69 1.69
N SER A 70 8.46 -12.05 0.56
CA SER A 70 9.18 -10.88 0.05
C SER A 70 8.36 -10.13 -1.00
N GLU A 71 8.67 -8.85 -1.21
CA GLU A 71 8.10 -8.03 -2.29
C GLU A 71 8.30 -8.65 -3.67
N GLU A 72 9.45 -9.30 -3.91
CA GLU A 72 9.73 -9.98 -5.18
C GLU A 72 8.71 -11.09 -5.46
N ILE A 73 8.41 -11.92 -4.44
CA ILE A 73 7.42 -13.01 -4.56
C ILE A 73 6.00 -12.44 -4.73
N ALA A 74 5.64 -11.42 -3.95
CA ALA A 74 4.35 -10.73 -4.07
C ALA A 74 4.18 -10.11 -5.46
N THR A 75 5.21 -9.45 -5.98
CA THR A 75 5.22 -8.89 -7.33
C THR A 75 5.03 -9.96 -8.40
N GLN A 76 5.71 -11.11 -8.28
CA GLN A 76 5.55 -12.22 -9.21
C GLN A 76 4.13 -12.81 -9.15
N ALA A 77 3.50 -12.85 -7.98
CA ALA A 77 2.11 -13.29 -7.84
C ALA A 77 1.15 -12.39 -8.66
N VAL A 78 1.37 -11.07 -8.68
CA VAL A 78 0.58 -10.14 -9.51
C VAL A 78 0.88 -10.32 -10.99
N ILE A 79 2.16 -10.41 -11.38
CA ILE A 79 2.58 -10.60 -12.78
C ILE A 79 1.97 -11.88 -13.36
N ASN A 80 1.91 -12.96 -12.56
CA ASN A 80 1.36 -14.25 -12.97
C ASN A 80 -0.16 -14.38 -12.79
N GLY A 81 -0.86 -13.32 -12.34
CA GLY A 81 -2.31 -13.34 -12.12
C GLY A 81 -2.78 -14.19 -10.92
N GLN A 82 -1.86 -14.56 -10.03
CA GLN A 82 -2.18 -15.23 -8.76
C GLN A 82 -2.75 -14.24 -7.73
N ALA A 83 -2.35 -12.97 -7.81
CA ALA A 83 -2.94 -11.84 -7.11
C ALA A 83 -3.39 -10.77 -8.11
N ASP A 84 -4.31 -9.91 -7.68
CA ASP A 84 -4.90 -8.85 -8.52
C ASP A 84 -4.20 -7.51 -8.29
N VAL A 85 -3.87 -7.21 -7.05
CA VAL A 85 -3.21 -5.98 -6.60
C VAL A 85 -1.98 -6.35 -5.79
N GLY A 86 -0.90 -5.62 -5.98
CA GLY A 86 0.30 -5.70 -5.17
C GLY A 86 0.64 -4.35 -4.55
N GLN A 87 1.51 -4.37 -3.57
CA GLN A 87 2.05 -3.22 -2.84
C GLN A 87 3.57 -3.24 -2.92
N GLY A 88 4.17 -2.05 -3.02
CA GLY A 88 5.62 -1.87 -3.12
C GLY A 88 6.02 -0.99 -4.29
N THR A 89 7.32 -0.97 -4.61
CA THR A 89 7.88 -0.14 -5.69
C THR A 89 8.77 -0.96 -6.64
N PRO A 90 8.27 -2.07 -7.23
CA PRO A 90 9.07 -3.02 -8.01
C PRO A 90 9.40 -2.54 -9.43
N TYR A 91 9.83 -1.30 -9.63
CA TYR A 91 10.14 -0.70 -10.93
C TYR A 91 11.06 -1.56 -11.80
N ALA A 92 12.14 -2.09 -11.19
CA ALA A 92 13.11 -2.93 -11.90
C ALA A 92 12.51 -4.24 -12.43
N ALA A 93 11.48 -4.77 -11.76
CA ALA A 93 10.76 -5.96 -12.21
C ALA A 93 9.72 -5.61 -13.28
N LEU A 94 8.93 -4.56 -13.05
CA LEU A 94 7.87 -4.14 -13.98
C LEU A 94 8.41 -3.71 -15.35
N GLN A 95 9.62 -3.16 -15.40
CA GLN A 95 10.27 -2.77 -16.66
C GLN A 95 10.63 -3.98 -17.56
N LYS A 96 10.70 -5.19 -16.98
CA LYS A 96 11.14 -6.41 -17.70
C LYS A 96 9.98 -7.29 -18.17
N VAL A 97 8.76 -7.00 -17.73
CA VAL A 97 7.60 -7.84 -18.05
C VAL A 97 6.80 -7.30 -19.22
N THR A 98 6.17 -8.21 -19.96
CA THR A 98 5.31 -7.86 -21.11
C THR A 98 3.88 -7.56 -20.68
N VAL A 99 3.45 -8.05 -19.51
CA VAL A 99 2.13 -7.74 -18.96
C VAL A 99 2.11 -6.27 -18.55
N PRO A 100 1.20 -5.45 -19.06
CA PRO A 100 1.13 -4.04 -18.69
C PRO A 100 0.60 -3.90 -17.26
N ILE A 101 1.51 -3.70 -16.32
CA ILE A 101 1.21 -3.41 -14.92
C ILE A 101 1.41 -1.93 -14.66
N ARG A 102 0.51 -1.33 -13.88
CA ARG A 102 0.55 0.09 -13.55
C ARG A 102 0.33 0.32 -12.07
N PHE A 103 1.12 1.21 -11.51
CA PHE A 103 0.80 1.85 -10.23
C PHE A 103 -0.44 2.74 -10.40
N PHE A 104 -1.25 2.81 -9.35
CA PHE A 104 -2.49 3.61 -9.41
C PHE A 104 -2.80 4.39 -8.13
N TYR A 105 -2.06 4.14 -7.04
CA TYR A 105 -2.23 4.82 -5.74
C TYR A 105 -0.93 4.77 -4.94
N GLN A 106 -0.53 5.88 -4.32
CA GLN A 106 0.58 5.94 -3.36
C GLN A 106 0.02 5.85 -1.94
N LEU A 107 0.42 4.81 -1.20
CA LEU A 107 0.06 4.65 0.22
C LEU A 107 0.94 5.51 1.13
N SER A 108 2.25 5.50 0.87
CA SER A 108 3.24 6.22 1.68
C SER A 108 4.44 6.64 0.87
N THR A 109 5.18 7.62 1.39
CA THR A 109 6.51 8.01 0.92
C THR A 109 7.59 7.38 1.78
N LEU A 110 8.78 7.19 1.21
CA LEU A 110 9.93 6.60 1.89
C LEU A 110 10.28 7.34 3.18
N GLN A 111 10.27 6.62 4.29
CA GLN A 111 10.76 7.09 5.58
C GLN A 111 11.57 5.98 6.24
N PHE A 112 12.85 5.92 5.91
CA PHE A 112 13.75 4.89 6.39
C PHE A 112 14.99 5.49 7.05
N PHE A 113 15.57 4.72 7.94
CA PHE A 113 16.67 5.13 8.79
C PHE A 113 17.81 4.11 8.69
N PRO A 114 18.98 4.48 8.15
CA PRO A 114 20.17 3.65 8.20
C PRO A 114 20.65 3.54 9.65
N VAL A 115 20.60 2.36 10.21
CA VAL A 115 20.99 2.07 11.59
C VAL A 115 22.24 1.19 11.59
N VAL A 116 23.26 1.63 12.32
CA VAL A 116 24.56 0.96 12.37
C VAL A 116 25.02 0.71 13.81
N ALA A 117 25.84 -0.32 14.00
CA ALA A 117 26.48 -0.60 15.28
C ALA A 117 27.51 0.50 15.59
N LYS A 118 27.25 1.28 16.66
CA LYS A 118 28.00 2.50 17.03
C LYS A 118 29.45 2.23 17.41
N ASP A 119 29.75 1.02 17.90
CA ASP A 119 31.11 0.60 18.22
C ASP A 119 31.97 0.33 16.97
N THR A 120 31.31 0.05 15.85
CA THR A 120 31.96 -0.31 14.59
C THR A 120 31.91 0.84 13.57
N TYR A 121 30.79 1.55 13.45
CA TYR A 121 30.57 2.56 12.42
C TYR A 121 30.05 3.86 13.03
N LYS A 122 30.56 5.01 12.56
CA LYS A 122 30.17 6.36 13.03
C LYS A 122 29.75 7.28 11.90
N THR A 123 30.20 6.99 10.69
CA THR A 123 29.97 7.79 9.49
C THR A 123 29.67 6.92 8.30
N TRP A 124 29.16 7.49 7.23
CA TRP A 124 28.97 6.77 5.95
C TRP A 124 30.30 6.21 5.40
N LYS A 125 31.42 6.90 5.62
CA LYS A 125 32.74 6.44 5.16
C LYS A 125 33.17 5.12 5.79
N ASP A 126 32.74 4.84 7.00
CA ASP A 126 33.07 3.59 7.69
C ASP A 126 32.38 2.37 7.07
N LEU A 127 31.36 2.60 6.23
CA LEU A 127 30.68 1.55 5.47
C LEU A 127 31.38 1.19 4.16
N ASP A 128 32.46 1.88 3.78
CA ASP A 128 33.23 1.53 2.59
C ASP A 128 33.88 0.14 2.74
N GLY A 129 33.65 -0.74 1.77
CA GLY A 129 34.08 -2.14 1.83
C GLY A 129 33.34 -3.02 2.86
N GLN A 130 32.25 -2.55 3.46
CA GLN A 130 31.49 -3.29 4.47
C GLN A 130 30.23 -3.93 3.91
N GLU A 131 29.67 -4.86 4.68
CA GLU A 131 28.39 -5.51 4.36
C GLU A 131 27.22 -4.72 4.94
N ILE A 132 26.13 -4.61 4.18
CA ILE A 132 24.87 -4.03 4.64
C ILE A 132 23.70 -4.98 4.37
N ALA A 133 22.63 -4.86 5.14
CA ALA A 133 21.40 -5.60 4.93
C ALA A 133 20.27 -4.66 4.52
N VAL A 134 19.48 -5.06 3.49
CA VAL A 134 18.31 -4.34 2.99
C VAL A 134 17.13 -5.31 2.81
N GLN A 135 15.95 -4.79 2.50
CA GLN A 135 14.72 -5.58 2.34
C GLN A 135 14.82 -6.63 1.22
N GLY A 136 15.16 -6.20 0.04
CA GLY A 136 15.16 -7.06 -1.14
C GLY A 136 15.79 -6.39 -2.34
N ARG A 137 16.05 -7.19 -3.36
CA ARG A 137 16.55 -6.69 -4.63
C ARG A 137 15.47 -5.87 -5.35
N GLY A 138 15.81 -4.67 -5.73
CA GLY A 138 14.88 -3.75 -6.39
C GLY A 138 13.93 -3.03 -5.44
N SER A 139 14.08 -3.19 -4.12
CA SER A 139 13.27 -2.48 -3.12
C SER A 139 13.69 -1.03 -2.93
N GLY A 140 12.82 -0.22 -2.32
CA GLY A 140 13.12 1.15 -1.91
C GLY A 140 14.33 1.25 -0.98
N THR A 141 14.49 0.29 -0.05
CA THR A 141 15.63 0.25 0.88
C THR A 141 16.95 -0.02 0.17
N GLU A 142 16.99 -0.87 -0.85
CA GLU A 142 18.18 -1.02 -1.69
C GLU A 142 18.49 0.27 -2.44
N ALA A 143 17.48 0.91 -3.03
CA ALA A 143 17.64 2.17 -3.75
C ALA A 143 18.24 3.25 -2.86
N ILE A 144 17.73 3.43 -1.64
CA ILE A 144 18.25 4.40 -0.66
C ILE A 144 19.73 4.13 -0.37
N MET A 145 20.09 2.90 -0.04
CA MET A 145 21.47 2.57 0.33
C MET A 145 22.43 2.68 -0.86
N VAL A 146 22.01 2.34 -2.07
CA VAL A 146 22.80 2.55 -3.30
C VAL A 146 23.03 4.05 -3.57
N LEU A 147 22.00 4.88 -3.40
CA LEU A 147 22.13 6.33 -3.55
C LEU A 147 23.03 6.95 -2.49
N ALA A 148 22.88 6.52 -1.23
CA ALA A 148 23.76 6.96 -0.15
C ALA A 148 25.23 6.57 -0.43
N ALA A 149 25.49 5.36 -0.94
CA ALA A 149 26.83 4.96 -1.33
C ALA A 149 27.42 5.87 -2.42
N LYS A 150 26.63 6.18 -3.46
CA LYS A 150 27.05 7.12 -4.53
C LYS A 150 27.34 8.52 -3.98
N GLN A 151 26.44 9.04 -3.12
CA GLN A 151 26.56 10.36 -2.54
C GLN A 151 27.83 10.50 -1.69
N HIS A 152 28.17 9.46 -0.92
CA HIS A 152 29.33 9.48 -0.02
C HIS A 152 30.61 8.92 -0.66
N GLY A 153 30.56 8.51 -1.94
CA GLY A 153 31.69 7.96 -2.67
C GLY A 153 32.25 6.69 -2.01
N ILE A 154 31.39 5.80 -1.56
CA ILE A 154 31.73 4.50 -0.97
C ILE A 154 31.19 3.35 -1.82
N LYS A 155 31.70 2.16 -1.57
CA LYS A 155 31.24 0.93 -2.22
C LYS A 155 31.11 -0.18 -1.19
N TYR A 156 29.91 -0.73 -1.03
CA TYR A 156 29.69 -1.86 -0.15
C TYR A 156 30.43 -3.11 -0.67
N LYS A 157 30.96 -3.93 0.22
CA LYS A 157 31.50 -5.25 -0.10
C LYS A 157 30.40 -6.17 -0.62
N SER A 158 29.25 -6.16 0.07
CA SER A 158 28.05 -6.92 -0.32
C SER A 158 26.79 -6.29 0.25
N ILE A 159 25.67 -6.55 -0.43
CA ILE A 159 24.33 -6.23 0.03
C ILE A 159 23.61 -7.55 0.29
N SER A 160 23.23 -7.78 1.53
CA SER A 160 22.43 -8.94 1.94
C SER A 160 20.95 -8.60 1.90
N TYR A 161 20.14 -9.48 1.35
CA TYR A 161 18.69 -9.32 1.25
C TYR A 161 18.02 -10.06 2.39
N VAL A 162 17.47 -9.30 3.33
CA VAL A 162 16.81 -9.79 4.55
C VAL A 162 15.42 -9.16 4.64
N PRO A 163 14.40 -9.83 4.11
CA PRO A 163 13.02 -9.33 4.17
C PRO A 163 12.53 -9.12 5.61
N GLY A 164 11.72 -8.10 5.80
CA GLY A 164 11.17 -7.71 7.10
C GLY A 164 12.07 -6.75 7.88
N SER A 165 11.62 -5.52 8.09
CA SER A 165 12.33 -4.52 8.91
C SER A 165 12.49 -5.01 10.35
N GLN A 166 11.47 -5.70 10.90
CA GLN A 166 11.53 -6.34 12.20
C GLN A 166 12.64 -7.40 12.27
N VAL A 167 12.79 -8.23 11.23
CA VAL A 167 13.83 -9.27 11.17
C VAL A 167 15.20 -8.64 11.17
N ARG A 168 15.41 -7.58 10.39
CA ARG A 168 16.67 -6.82 10.35
C ARG A 168 16.97 -6.15 11.68
N GLY A 169 15.96 -5.55 12.32
CA GLY A 169 16.09 -4.95 13.66
C GLY A 169 16.52 -5.96 14.72
N LEU A 170 15.90 -7.14 14.74
CA LEU A 170 16.29 -8.23 15.65
C LEU A 170 17.70 -8.76 15.35
N ALA A 171 18.08 -8.87 14.08
CA ALA A 171 19.43 -9.28 13.68
C ALA A 171 20.49 -8.27 14.12
N LEU A 172 20.18 -6.97 14.05
CA LEU A 172 21.03 -5.88 14.54
C LEU A 172 21.20 -5.95 16.07
N LEU A 173 20.10 -6.14 16.83
CA LEU A 173 20.14 -6.31 18.29
C LEU A 173 20.97 -7.52 18.73
N LYS A 174 20.92 -8.61 17.95
CA LYS A 174 21.73 -9.82 18.19
C LYS A 174 23.18 -9.69 17.72
N GLY A 175 23.53 -8.62 16.99
CA GLY A 175 24.86 -8.41 16.43
C GLY A 175 25.21 -9.30 15.25
N THR A 176 24.24 -10.00 14.66
CA THR A 176 24.44 -10.83 13.45
C THR A 176 24.60 -10.02 12.18
N ILE A 177 24.06 -8.82 12.17
CA ILE A 177 24.34 -7.75 11.20
C ILE A 177 24.80 -6.51 11.96
N LYS A 178 25.60 -5.65 11.33
CA LYS A 178 26.13 -4.42 11.94
C LYS A 178 25.66 -3.15 11.25
N ALA A 179 25.09 -3.24 10.07
CA ALA A 179 24.56 -2.14 9.30
C ALA A 179 23.32 -2.57 8.54
N THR A 180 22.24 -1.81 8.67
CA THR A 180 20.98 -2.03 7.95
C THR A 180 20.21 -0.72 7.80
N ILE A 181 19.05 -0.81 7.19
CA ILE A 181 18.09 0.27 7.08
C ILE A 181 16.73 -0.21 7.62
N LEU A 182 16.09 0.58 8.48
CA LEU A 182 14.86 0.25 9.18
C LEU A 182 13.80 1.31 8.92
N ASP A 183 12.53 0.91 8.93
CA ASP A 183 11.39 1.80 9.02
C ASP A 183 11.32 2.49 10.40
N ALA A 184 10.41 3.45 10.56
CA ALA A 184 10.30 4.23 11.78
C ALA A 184 9.93 3.38 13.02
N PRO A 185 8.93 2.44 12.98
CA PRO A 185 8.60 1.62 14.14
C PRO A 185 9.76 0.74 14.62
N ASN A 186 10.42 0.06 13.67
CA ASN A 186 11.51 -0.85 14.00
C ASN A 186 12.80 -0.12 14.39
N LYS A 187 13.07 1.06 13.80
CA LYS A 187 14.11 1.97 14.27
C LYS A 187 13.85 2.38 15.72
N SER A 188 12.63 2.83 16.03
CA SER A 188 12.25 3.23 17.40
C SER A 188 12.41 2.09 18.38
N TYR A 189 11.92 0.90 18.04
CA TYR A 189 12.09 -0.31 18.86
C TYR A 189 13.55 -0.63 19.14
N VAL A 190 14.42 -0.69 18.12
CA VAL A 190 15.84 -1.00 18.28
C VAL A 190 16.55 0.04 19.14
N MET A 191 16.27 1.33 18.93
CA MET A 191 16.87 2.41 19.72
C MET A 191 16.42 2.41 21.17
N LYS A 192 15.20 1.99 21.48
CA LYS A 192 14.70 1.85 22.85
C LYS A 192 15.27 0.61 23.56
N GLU A 193 15.41 -0.51 22.86
CA GLU A 193 15.96 -1.74 23.45
C GLU A 193 17.47 -1.63 23.75
N ALA A 194 18.21 -0.83 23.00
CA ALA A 194 19.65 -0.68 23.15
C ALA A 194 20.15 0.75 22.75
N PRO A 195 19.81 1.80 23.51
CA PRO A 195 19.99 3.19 23.13
C PRO A 195 21.46 3.60 22.85
N ASP A 196 22.40 2.97 23.53
CA ASP A 196 23.83 3.30 23.40
C ASP A 196 24.59 2.46 22.36
N LYS A 197 23.95 1.43 21.81
CA LYS A 197 24.62 0.49 20.89
C LYS A 197 24.55 0.88 19.43
N PHE A 198 23.63 1.74 19.05
CA PHE A 198 23.34 2.04 17.66
C PHE A 198 23.39 3.52 17.36
N LEU A 199 23.62 3.84 16.10
CA LEU A 199 23.64 5.19 15.54
C LEU A 199 22.81 5.19 14.27
N ILE A 200 22.05 6.27 14.07
CA ILE A 200 21.36 6.55 12.82
C ILE A 200 22.26 7.43 11.95
N LEU A 201 22.63 6.95 10.77
CA LEU A 201 23.37 7.77 9.81
C LEU A 201 22.41 8.75 9.12
N PRO A 202 22.82 10.00 8.88
CA PRO A 202 21.95 11.01 8.29
C PRO A 202 21.62 10.67 6.83
N LEU A 203 20.35 10.79 6.45
CA LEU A 203 19.86 10.79 5.09
C LEU A 203 19.31 12.15 4.72
N GLY A 204 19.33 12.47 3.43
CA GLY A 204 18.56 13.58 2.88
C GLY A 204 17.07 13.29 2.85
N GLU A 205 16.28 14.26 2.41
CA GLU A 205 14.85 14.10 2.21
C GLU A 205 14.56 13.07 1.12
N LEU A 206 13.67 12.11 1.41
CA LEU A 206 13.21 11.09 0.48
C LEU A 206 11.77 11.45 0.06
N LYS A 207 11.53 11.56 -1.25
CA LYS A 207 10.22 11.97 -1.81
C LYS A 207 9.53 10.87 -2.61
N ALA A 208 10.24 9.81 -2.92
CA ALA A 208 9.69 8.69 -3.68
C ALA A 208 8.70 7.86 -2.85
N SER A 209 7.89 7.08 -3.53
CA SER A 209 6.98 6.15 -2.88
C SER A 209 7.77 5.08 -2.12
N ASP A 210 7.31 4.81 -0.91
CA ASP A 210 7.63 3.58 -0.19
C ASP A 210 6.70 2.48 -0.68
N GLU A 211 5.41 2.68 -0.41
CA GLU A 211 4.38 1.76 -0.81
C GLU A 211 3.45 2.40 -1.84
N ALA A 212 3.38 1.80 -3.01
CA ALA A 212 2.41 2.14 -4.04
C ALA A 212 1.66 0.90 -4.50
N LEU A 213 0.36 1.03 -4.77
CA LEU A 213 -0.47 -0.05 -5.27
C LEU A 213 -0.31 -0.20 -6.77
N PHE A 214 -0.10 -1.44 -7.21
CA PHE A 214 0.01 -1.77 -8.62
C PHE A 214 -0.86 -2.96 -9.00
N ALA A 215 -1.34 -2.97 -10.24
CA ALA A 215 -2.15 -4.04 -10.81
C ALA A 215 -1.98 -4.09 -12.34
N SER A 216 -2.43 -5.17 -12.98
CA SER A 216 -2.50 -5.21 -14.43
C SER A 216 -3.57 -4.24 -14.96
N THR A 217 -3.30 -3.62 -16.12
CA THR A 217 -4.29 -2.73 -16.76
C THR A 217 -5.60 -3.45 -17.03
N ALA A 218 -5.53 -4.72 -17.44
CA ALA A 218 -6.72 -5.55 -17.67
C ALA A 218 -7.57 -5.74 -16.40
N PHE A 219 -6.94 -5.92 -15.24
CA PHE A 219 -7.67 -5.99 -13.97
C PHE A 219 -8.32 -4.65 -13.63
N LEU A 220 -7.57 -3.54 -13.76
CA LEU A 220 -8.07 -2.20 -13.47
C LEU A 220 -9.27 -1.83 -14.35
N GLU A 221 -9.22 -2.16 -15.64
CA GLU A 221 -10.29 -1.91 -16.60
C GLU A 221 -11.54 -2.75 -16.32
N LYS A 222 -11.35 -4.03 -16.00
CA LYS A 222 -12.46 -4.95 -15.70
C LYS A 222 -13.15 -4.64 -14.37
N ASN A 223 -12.41 -4.16 -13.36
CA ASN A 223 -12.89 -4.03 -11.98
C ASN A 223 -12.96 -2.57 -11.52
N GLN A 224 -13.20 -1.62 -12.40
CA GLN A 224 -13.18 -0.18 -12.12
C GLN A 224 -13.99 0.22 -10.89
N ALA A 225 -15.19 -0.34 -10.72
CA ALA A 225 -16.06 -0.04 -9.59
C ALA A 225 -15.45 -0.49 -8.25
N ALA A 226 -14.91 -1.72 -8.20
CA ALA A 226 -14.29 -2.26 -6.98
C ALA A 226 -12.99 -1.53 -6.64
N VAL A 227 -12.15 -1.24 -7.64
CA VAL A 227 -10.92 -0.45 -7.47
C VAL A 227 -11.25 0.96 -6.97
N ALA A 228 -12.30 1.58 -7.51
CA ALA A 228 -12.75 2.89 -7.07
C ALA A 228 -13.19 2.89 -5.60
N VAL A 229 -13.92 1.86 -5.15
CA VAL A 229 -14.30 1.71 -3.73
C VAL A 229 -13.06 1.60 -2.86
N LEU A 230 -12.09 0.75 -3.23
CA LEU A 230 -10.85 0.59 -2.48
C LEU A 230 -10.07 1.92 -2.37
N VAL A 231 -9.89 2.62 -3.49
CA VAL A 231 -9.15 3.90 -3.53
C VAL A 231 -9.87 4.99 -2.71
N GLU A 232 -11.20 5.03 -2.76
CA GLU A 232 -11.98 5.98 -1.92
C GLU A 232 -11.80 5.71 -0.43
N GLU A 233 -11.85 4.43 0.00
CA GLU A 233 -11.68 4.10 1.41
C GLU A 233 -10.23 4.31 1.89
N LEU A 234 -9.24 4.08 1.02
CA LEU A 234 -7.84 4.44 1.28
C LEU A 234 -7.68 5.96 1.48
N LEU A 235 -8.25 6.78 0.58
CA LEU A 235 -8.22 8.24 0.72
C LEU A 235 -8.90 8.69 2.02
N ARG A 236 -10.07 8.11 2.38
CA ARG A 236 -10.77 8.42 3.63
C ARG A 236 -9.94 8.05 4.86
N ALA A 237 -9.33 6.85 4.87
CA ALA A 237 -8.49 6.42 5.98
C ALA A 237 -7.25 7.31 6.14
N THR A 238 -6.54 7.58 5.05
CA THR A 238 -5.34 8.42 5.03
C THR A 238 -5.66 9.86 5.47
N ARG A 239 -6.74 10.46 4.95
CA ARG A 239 -7.17 11.81 5.35
C ARG A 239 -7.56 11.89 6.83
N ALA A 240 -8.26 10.87 7.34
CA ALA A 240 -8.62 10.81 8.75
C ALA A 240 -7.39 10.68 9.65
N ILE A 241 -6.40 9.87 9.27
CA ILE A 241 -5.12 9.75 9.98
C ILE A 241 -4.35 11.07 9.96
N ASN A 242 -4.28 11.75 8.82
CA ASN A 242 -3.62 13.05 8.70
C ASN A 242 -4.30 14.12 9.56
N ALA A 243 -5.63 14.09 9.67
CA ALA A 243 -6.39 15.02 10.52
C ALA A 243 -6.23 14.69 12.02
N ASN A 244 -6.14 13.43 12.38
CA ASN A 244 -5.96 12.94 13.74
C ASN A 244 -5.21 11.60 13.75
N PRO A 245 -3.92 11.56 14.07
CA PRO A 245 -3.14 10.31 14.15
C PRO A 245 -3.72 9.25 15.10
N ALA A 246 -4.43 9.67 16.16
CA ALA A 246 -5.08 8.75 17.10
C ALA A 246 -6.18 7.91 16.43
N PHE A 247 -6.74 8.38 15.30
CA PHE A 247 -7.72 7.66 14.51
C PHE A 247 -7.23 6.25 14.11
N ALA A 248 -5.95 6.08 13.78
CA ALA A 248 -5.39 4.76 13.45
C ALA A 248 -5.50 3.79 14.64
N VAL A 249 -5.21 4.25 15.86
CA VAL A 249 -5.32 3.46 17.11
C VAL A 249 -6.78 3.13 17.41
N GLU A 250 -7.67 4.11 17.32
CA GLU A 250 -9.09 3.98 17.60
C GLU A 250 -9.76 3.01 16.64
N GLU A 251 -9.55 3.17 15.33
CA GLU A 251 -10.10 2.28 14.31
C GLU A 251 -9.52 0.88 14.39
N ARG A 252 -8.22 0.73 14.65
CA ARG A 252 -7.60 -0.57 14.88
C ARG A 252 -8.35 -1.35 15.94
N LYS A 253 -8.60 -0.71 17.08
CA LYS A 253 -9.32 -1.32 18.22
C LYS A 253 -10.78 -1.60 17.88
N ARG A 254 -11.47 -0.63 17.28
CA ARG A 254 -12.89 -0.74 16.92
C ARG A 254 -13.15 -1.88 15.90
N LEU A 255 -12.26 -2.02 14.91
CA LEU A 255 -12.37 -3.05 13.87
C LEU A 255 -11.72 -4.37 14.26
N GLY A 256 -10.98 -4.40 15.37
CA GLY A 256 -10.27 -5.58 15.83
C GLY A 256 -9.12 -6.00 14.93
N LEU A 257 -8.42 -5.02 14.33
CA LEU A 257 -7.27 -5.25 13.46
C LEU A 257 -6.01 -5.48 14.31
N LEU A 258 -5.10 -6.33 13.80
CA LEU A 258 -3.83 -6.65 14.46
C LEU A 258 -4.00 -7.02 15.94
N LYS A 259 -4.91 -7.95 16.23
CA LYS A 259 -5.24 -8.36 17.62
C LYS A 259 -4.05 -8.95 18.38
N ASP A 260 -3.17 -9.64 17.65
CA ASP A 260 -2.03 -10.35 18.21
C ASP A 260 -0.74 -9.51 18.18
N LEU A 261 -0.88 -8.17 18.03
CA LEU A 261 0.26 -7.27 18.02
C LEU A 261 0.96 -7.32 19.40
N PRO A 262 2.29 -7.57 19.45
CA PRO A 262 3.01 -7.56 20.73
C PRO A 262 2.86 -6.20 21.45
N GLU A 263 2.75 -6.22 22.78
CA GLU A 263 2.53 -5.01 23.61
C GLU A 263 3.53 -3.88 23.28
N LYS A 264 4.80 -4.23 23.08
CA LYS A 264 5.84 -3.25 22.68
C LYS A 264 5.57 -2.61 21.34
N MET A 265 5.03 -3.35 20.38
CA MET A 265 4.65 -2.81 19.08
C MET A 265 3.33 -2.04 19.13
N GLU A 266 2.41 -2.45 20.03
CA GLU A 266 1.18 -1.68 20.26
C GLU A 266 1.50 -0.26 20.76
N ALA A 267 2.49 -0.13 21.62
CA ALA A 267 2.96 1.16 22.12
C ALA A 267 3.56 2.07 21.01
N GLU A 268 4.02 1.50 19.90
CA GLU A 268 4.57 2.25 18.77
C GLU A 268 3.50 2.73 17.76
N VAL A 269 2.26 2.24 17.82
CA VAL A 269 1.22 2.59 16.83
C VAL A 269 0.97 4.11 16.79
N LEU A 270 0.66 4.73 17.93
CA LEU A 270 0.39 6.17 17.95
C LEU A 270 1.63 7.01 17.61
N PRO A 271 2.82 6.76 18.19
CA PRO A 271 4.05 7.46 17.80
C PRO A 271 4.36 7.38 16.31
N TYR A 272 4.20 6.20 15.70
CA TYR A 272 4.41 6.02 14.26
C TYR A 272 3.53 6.95 13.41
N TYR A 273 2.22 6.98 13.72
CA TYR A 273 1.31 7.83 12.95
C TYR A 273 1.52 9.32 13.23
N GLN A 274 1.90 9.70 14.46
CA GLN A 274 2.26 11.08 14.78
C GLN A 274 3.52 11.54 14.03
N GLU A 275 4.59 10.72 14.06
CA GLU A 275 5.84 11.00 13.31
C GLU A 275 5.58 11.03 11.81
N GLY A 276 4.79 10.08 11.30
CA GLY A 276 4.46 9.97 9.89
C GLY A 276 3.63 11.14 9.37
N VAL A 277 2.62 11.59 10.11
CA VAL A 277 1.82 12.77 9.75
C VAL A 277 2.68 14.04 9.80
N GLN A 278 3.51 14.20 10.84
CA GLN A 278 4.45 15.30 10.93
C GLN A 278 5.46 15.31 9.78
N GLY A 279 5.93 14.14 9.36
CA GLY A 279 6.85 13.95 8.24
C GLY A 279 6.18 14.00 6.86
N GLY A 280 4.84 14.07 6.79
CA GLY A 280 4.10 14.12 5.53
C GLY A 280 4.19 12.85 4.68
N ILE A 281 4.39 11.68 5.33
CA ILE A 281 4.56 10.42 4.59
C ILE A 281 3.25 9.81 4.07
N PHE A 282 2.09 10.28 4.53
CA PHE A 282 0.78 9.77 4.12
C PHE A 282 0.10 10.75 3.14
N PRO A 283 0.18 10.52 1.82
CA PRO A 283 -0.31 11.47 0.82
C PRO A 283 -1.86 11.52 0.84
N ALA A 284 -2.45 12.63 1.31
CA ALA A 284 -3.89 12.83 1.39
C ALA A 284 -4.59 12.85 0.02
N ASP A 285 -3.82 12.99 -1.05
CA ASP A 285 -4.23 12.96 -2.46
C ASP A 285 -3.93 11.63 -3.18
N GLY A 286 -3.36 10.64 -2.47
CA GLY A 286 -2.94 9.36 -3.08
C GLY A 286 -1.76 9.50 -4.04
N GLY A 287 -1.00 10.60 -3.96
CA GLY A 287 0.27 10.84 -4.65
C GLY A 287 0.18 11.37 -6.07
N ALA A 288 -0.72 10.84 -6.89
CA ALA A 288 -0.98 11.29 -8.27
C ALA A 288 0.29 11.47 -9.14
N ALA A 289 0.31 12.49 -10.00
CA ALA A 289 1.44 12.76 -10.90
C ALA A 289 2.73 13.13 -10.14
N ARG A 290 2.61 13.69 -8.94
CA ARG A 290 3.77 14.04 -8.10
C ARG A 290 4.52 12.78 -7.65
N ALA A 291 3.80 11.75 -7.21
CA ALA A 291 4.41 10.47 -6.83
C ALA A 291 5.16 9.85 -8.02
N ALA A 292 4.52 9.77 -9.19
CA ALA A 292 5.13 9.23 -10.38
C ALA A 292 6.41 9.97 -10.79
N ALA A 293 6.44 11.30 -10.72
CA ALA A 293 7.61 12.09 -11.04
C ALA A 293 8.76 11.84 -10.05
N ASN A 294 8.46 11.86 -8.75
CA ASN A 294 9.45 11.59 -7.70
C ASN A 294 10.03 10.17 -7.81
N ASP A 295 9.18 9.20 -8.11
CA ASP A 295 9.60 7.80 -8.25
C ASP A 295 10.52 7.62 -9.45
N LEU A 296 10.16 8.19 -10.61
CA LEU A 296 11.01 8.11 -11.80
C LEU A 296 12.39 8.69 -11.56
N GLU A 297 12.46 9.86 -10.94
CA GLU A 297 13.74 10.49 -10.61
C GLU A 297 14.55 9.60 -9.65
N PHE A 298 13.93 9.19 -8.54
CA PHE A 298 14.61 8.44 -7.48
C PHE A 298 15.10 7.07 -7.96
N PHE A 299 14.23 6.27 -8.58
CA PHE A 299 14.56 4.92 -9.00
C PHE A 299 15.46 4.87 -10.25
N ALA A 300 15.42 5.91 -11.11
CA ALA A 300 16.39 6.07 -12.18
C ALA A 300 17.79 6.40 -11.63
N LEU A 301 17.89 7.34 -10.68
CA LEU A 301 19.16 7.66 -9.99
C LEU A 301 19.72 6.44 -9.26
N ALA A 302 18.87 5.60 -8.67
CA ALA A 302 19.27 4.34 -8.03
C ALA A 302 19.68 3.25 -9.05
N GLY A 303 19.37 3.43 -10.35
CA GLY A 303 19.68 2.48 -11.41
C GLY A 303 18.68 1.32 -11.52
N GLN A 304 17.51 1.47 -10.88
CA GLN A 304 16.43 0.49 -10.96
C GLN A 304 15.52 0.71 -12.17
N ILE A 305 15.41 1.94 -12.65
CA ILE A 305 14.80 2.28 -13.94
C ILE A 305 15.93 2.54 -14.95
N LYS A 306 15.84 1.92 -16.13
CA LYS A 306 16.85 2.00 -17.17
C LYS A 306 16.23 2.45 -18.50
N GLY A 307 17.02 3.15 -19.30
CA GLY A 307 16.64 3.63 -20.63
C GLY A 307 16.29 5.12 -20.64
N ASP A 308 16.53 5.74 -21.80
CA ASP A 308 16.21 7.15 -22.02
C ASP A 308 14.74 7.31 -22.41
N GLY A 309 14.12 8.42 -21.99
CA GLY A 309 12.77 8.78 -22.41
C GLY A 309 11.64 8.01 -21.69
N VAL A 310 11.93 7.30 -20.60
CA VAL A 310 10.92 6.65 -19.74
C VAL A 310 9.98 7.71 -19.15
N LYS A 311 8.67 7.47 -19.25
CA LYS A 311 7.62 8.41 -18.83
C LYS A 311 6.82 7.86 -17.67
N ALA A 312 6.14 8.75 -16.94
CA ALA A 312 5.27 8.37 -15.84
C ALA A 312 4.19 7.38 -16.27
N GLU A 313 3.62 7.56 -17.44
CA GLU A 313 2.56 6.73 -18.02
C GLU A 313 3.02 5.29 -18.35
N ASP A 314 4.32 5.07 -18.47
CA ASP A 314 4.87 3.73 -18.66
C ASP A 314 4.71 2.86 -17.40
N PHE A 315 4.60 3.49 -16.23
CA PHE A 315 4.45 2.82 -14.94
C PHE A 315 3.17 3.17 -14.19
N TRP A 316 2.58 4.35 -14.43
CA TRP A 316 1.44 4.84 -13.66
C TRP A 316 0.18 4.99 -14.51
N THR A 317 -0.98 4.75 -13.89
CA THR A 317 -2.30 5.18 -14.36
C THR A 317 -2.99 5.98 -13.25
N PHE A 318 -3.53 7.14 -13.64
CA PHE A 318 -4.19 8.02 -12.67
C PHE A 318 -5.72 7.93 -12.72
N ALA A 319 -6.28 7.10 -13.58
CA ALA A 319 -7.73 7.02 -13.77
C ALA A 319 -8.50 6.61 -12.50
N PRO A 320 -8.10 5.56 -11.73
CA PRO A 320 -8.80 5.20 -10.50
C PRO A 320 -8.77 6.31 -9.46
N LEU A 321 -7.60 6.95 -9.29
CA LEU A 321 -7.42 8.03 -8.32
C LEU A 321 -8.20 9.28 -8.69
N LYS A 322 -8.19 9.70 -9.95
CA LYS A 322 -8.98 10.84 -10.44
C LYS A 322 -10.47 10.61 -10.23
N ALA A 323 -10.97 9.40 -10.49
CA ALA A 323 -12.36 9.04 -10.27
C ALA A 323 -12.75 9.13 -8.78
N ALA A 324 -11.90 8.66 -7.86
CA ALA A 324 -12.14 8.74 -6.43
C ALA A 324 -12.09 10.20 -5.90
N LEU A 325 -11.08 10.97 -6.31
CA LEU A 325 -10.96 12.38 -5.94
C LEU A 325 -12.15 13.22 -6.44
N GLY A 326 -12.64 12.93 -7.66
CA GLY A 326 -13.85 13.59 -8.20
C GLY A 326 -15.09 13.35 -7.36
N ARG A 327 -15.19 12.21 -6.66
CA ARG A 327 -16.32 11.90 -5.75
C ARG A 327 -16.13 12.41 -4.33
N LEU A 328 -14.91 12.49 -3.84
CA LEU A 328 -14.59 12.86 -2.46
C LEU A 328 -14.23 14.33 -2.27
N GLY A 329 -13.97 15.04 -3.34
CA GLY A 329 -13.30 16.33 -3.31
C GLY A 329 -11.78 16.19 -3.17
N SER A 330 -11.06 17.13 -3.76
CA SER A 330 -9.60 17.22 -3.71
C SER A 330 -9.09 17.62 -2.32
#